data_d7ae5d83d72779593c3775dbb6706fba
#
_entry.id   d7ae5d83d72779593c3775dbb6706fba
#
_cell.length_a   1.000
_cell.length_b   1.000
_cell.length_c   1.000
_cell.angle_alpha   90.00
_cell.angle_beta   90.00
_cell.angle_gamma   90.00
#
_symmetry.space_group_name_H-M   'P 1'
#
loop_
_entity.id
_entity.type
_entity.pdbx_description
1 polymer ?
#
loop_
_entity_poly.entity_id
_entity_poly.type
_entity_poly.pdbx_seq_one_letter_code
_entity_poly.pdbx_strand_id
1 'polypeptide(L)'
;FSGDGMQLFKLDGQNKDPTIEVYDLPGPYDTSSATLSYTLDLNNTEIETLQSPAHMQALDFEFNDSGSAIYILAQTTTPGNDTGYSKSAIFQYNTAANYDISSVQFKGRWNVVFDPDDDHAGIGIPYGFAFSASGMKLFVTNLRGVDGDNQHDRTNEYNLECPYGIYECTS
;
A
#
# COMPACT_ATOMS: atom_id res chain seq x y z
N PHE A 1 6.72 -8.86 -8.81
CA PHE A 1 7.44 -10.14 -8.84
C PHE A 1 8.33 -10.28 -7.62
N SER A 2 8.61 -11.54 -7.19
CA SER A 2 9.69 -11.83 -6.24
C SER A 2 11.05 -11.48 -6.87
N GLY A 3 12.09 -11.32 -6.03
CA GLY A 3 13.42 -10.93 -6.51
C GLY A 3 14.07 -11.96 -7.45
N ASP A 4 13.70 -13.23 -7.37
CA ASP A 4 14.12 -14.30 -8.29
C ASP A 4 13.20 -14.46 -9.51
N GLY A 5 12.11 -13.70 -9.57
CA GLY A 5 11.12 -13.76 -10.64
C GLY A 5 10.25 -15.01 -10.66
N MET A 6 10.27 -15.85 -9.62
CA MET A 6 9.52 -17.10 -9.56
C MET A 6 8.10 -16.93 -9.05
N GLN A 7 7.76 -15.77 -8.49
CA GLN A 7 6.42 -15.46 -8.01
C GLN A 7 5.91 -14.15 -8.60
N LEU A 8 4.62 -14.12 -8.92
CA LEU A 8 3.86 -12.93 -9.30
C LEU A 8 2.88 -12.60 -8.18
N PHE A 9 2.85 -11.35 -7.77
CA PHE A 9 1.88 -10.82 -6.81
C PHE A 9 0.89 -9.93 -7.54
N LYS A 10 -0.40 -10.12 -7.26
CA LYS A 10 -1.50 -9.35 -7.83
C LYS A 10 -2.37 -8.78 -6.72
N LEU A 11 -2.55 -7.48 -6.70
CA LEU A 11 -3.50 -6.81 -5.82
C LEU A 11 -4.88 -6.75 -6.49
N ASP A 12 -5.91 -7.26 -5.82
CA ASP A 12 -7.31 -6.96 -6.08
C ASP A 12 -7.83 -6.06 -4.95
N GLY A 13 -7.64 -4.75 -5.13
CA GLY A 13 -7.88 -3.75 -4.08
C GLY A 13 -9.18 -2.98 -4.22
N GLN A 14 -9.90 -3.13 -5.34
CA GLN A 14 -11.06 -2.29 -5.71
C GLN A 14 -12.38 -2.76 -5.09
N ASN A 15 -12.42 -3.98 -4.55
CA ASN A 15 -13.62 -4.61 -4.02
C ASN A 15 -13.72 -4.45 -2.50
N LYS A 16 -14.88 -4.82 -1.94
CA LYS A 16 -15.12 -4.84 -0.49
C LYS A 16 -14.21 -5.81 0.27
N ASP A 17 -13.63 -6.76 -0.44
CA ASP A 17 -12.79 -7.83 0.08
C ASP A 17 -11.43 -7.78 -0.64
N PRO A 18 -10.58 -6.77 -0.33
CA PRO A 18 -9.29 -6.62 -1.01
C PRO A 18 -8.36 -7.78 -0.66
N THR A 19 -7.67 -8.29 -1.67
CA THR A 19 -6.76 -9.44 -1.54
C THR A 19 -5.45 -9.20 -2.25
N ILE A 20 -4.39 -9.89 -1.80
CA ILE A 20 -3.16 -10.08 -2.58
C ILE A 20 -3.06 -11.55 -2.94
N GLU A 21 -3.08 -11.84 -4.23
CA GLU A 21 -2.92 -13.17 -4.80
C GLU A 21 -1.47 -13.42 -5.16
N VAL A 22 -0.94 -14.60 -4.81
CA VAL A 22 0.40 -15.06 -5.16
C VAL A 22 0.29 -16.19 -6.17
N TYR A 23 1.01 -16.05 -7.26
CA TYR A 23 1.10 -17.06 -8.31
C TYR A 23 2.53 -17.57 -8.39
N ASP A 24 2.69 -18.89 -8.36
CA ASP A 24 3.96 -19.54 -8.68
C ASP A 24 4.12 -19.60 -10.20
N LEU A 25 5.31 -19.29 -10.67
CA LEU A 25 5.65 -19.22 -12.08
C LEU A 25 6.49 -20.45 -12.50
N PRO A 26 6.34 -20.95 -13.74
CA PRO A 26 7.10 -22.10 -14.24
C PRO A 26 8.59 -21.78 -14.47
N GLY A 27 8.94 -20.52 -14.49
CA GLY A 27 10.29 -20.01 -14.63
C GLY A 27 10.34 -18.50 -14.35
N PRO A 28 11.51 -17.90 -14.21
CA PRO A 28 11.65 -16.48 -13.87
C PRO A 28 10.89 -15.60 -14.88
N TYR A 29 9.94 -14.80 -14.34
CA TYR A 29 9.09 -13.86 -15.09
C TYR A 29 8.21 -14.51 -16.19
N ASP A 30 8.09 -15.85 -16.21
CA ASP A 30 7.25 -16.55 -17.17
C ASP A 30 5.82 -16.71 -16.62
N THR A 31 4.89 -15.92 -17.12
CA THR A 31 3.48 -15.95 -16.70
C THR A 31 2.61 -16.90 -17.53
N SER A 32 3.18 -17.65 -18.47
CA SER A 32 2.42 -18.47 -19.45
C SER A 32 1.57 -19.57 -18.81
N SER A 33 1.99 -20.08 -17.64
CA SER A 33 1.24 -21.07 -16.86
C SER A 33 1.34 -20.81 -15.35
N ALA A 34 1.14 -19.55 -14.96
CA ALA A 34 1.10 -19.13 -13.56
C ALA A 34 0.01 -19.89 -12.78
N THR A 35 0.35 -20.40 -11.62
CA THR A 35 -0.57 -21.17 -10.77
C THR A 35 -0.79 -20.42 -9.45
N LEU A 36 -2.06 -20.14 -9.09
CA LEU A 36 -2.39 -19.52 -7.81
C LEU A 36 -1.94 -20.44 -6.65
N SER A 37 -1.04 -19.94 -5.81
CA SER A 37 -0.49 -20.67 -4.67
C SER A 37 -1.04 -20.19 -3.33
N TYR A 38 -1.33 -18.89 -3.21
CA TYR A 38 -1.84 -18.32 -1.97
C TYR A 38 -2.69 -17.06 -2.22
N THR A 39 -3.62 -16.78 -1.30
CA THR A 39 -4.39 -15.53 -1.27
C THR A 39 -4.36 -14.96 0.14
N LEU A 40 -3.85 -13.75 0.30
CA LEU A 40 -3.92 -12.98 1.52
C LEU A 40 -5.21 -12.14 1.50
N ASP A 41 -6.14 -12.44 2.41
CA ASP A 41 -7.34 -11.62 2.64
C ASP A 41 -6.98 -10.45 3.56
N LEU A 42 -7.04 -9.24 3.03
CA LEU A 42 -6.66 -8.03 3.75
C LEU A 42 -7.70 -7.61 4.80
N ASN A 43 -8.95 -8.08 4.72
CA ASN A 43 -9.96 -7.86 5.76
C ASN A 43 -9.63 -8.62 7.05
N ASN A 44 -8.79 -9.65 6.99
CA ASN A 44 -8.34 -10.40 8.15
C ASN A 44 -7.00 -9.89 8.69
N THR A 45 -6.61 -8.68 8.33
CA THR A 45 -5.37 -8.04 8.80
C THR A 45 -5.68 -6.76 9.58
N GLU A 46 -4.65 -6.10 10.13
CA GLU A 46 -4.79 -4.83 10.85
C GLU A 46 -5.26 -3.68 9.97
N ILE A 47 -5.27 -3.84 8.65
CA ILE A 47 -5.86 -2.88 7.70
C ILE A 47 -7.34 -2.67 8.02
N GLU A 48 -8.04 -3.72 8.48
CA GLU A 48 -9.42 -3.62 9.00
C GLU A 48 -9.58 -2.56 10.09
N THR A 49 -8.54 -2.25 10.85
CA THR A 49 -8.58 -1.22 11.91
C THR A 49 -8.76 0.21 11.41
N LEU A 50 -8.66 0.48 10.10
CA LEU A 50 -9.05 1.76 9.52
C LEU A 50 -10.58 1.95 9.55
N GLN A 51 -11.35 0.95 9.98
CA GLN A 51 -12.81 0.90 9.86
C GLN A 51 -13.55 2.11 10.42
N SER A 52 -14.31 2.64 9.56
CA SER A 52 -15.69 3.14 9.65
C SER A 52 -16.54 2.17 8.81
N PRO A 53 -17.90 2.13 8.89
CA PRO A 53 -18.72 1.21 8.09
C PRO A 53 -18.62 1.40 6.56
N ALA A 54 -17.56 1.97 6.11
CA ALA A 54 -17.18 2.33 4.77
C ALA A 54 -16.33 1.21 4.15
N HIS A 55 -16.36 1.14 2.85
CA HIS A 55 -15.56 0.19 2.10
C HIS A 55 -14.06 0.50 2.25
N MET A 56 -13.30 -0.51 2.62
CA MET A 56 -11.85 -0.47 2.56
C MET A 56 -11.40 -0.75 1.12
N GLN A 57 -10.38 -0.04 0.68
CA GLN A 57 -9.70 -0.28 -0.59
C GLN A 57 -8.20 -0.36 -0.32
N ALA A 58 -7.55 -1.38 -0.84
CA ALA A 58 -6.10 -1.42 -0.95
C ALA A 58 -5.74 -0.88 -2.34
N LEU A 59 -4.87 0.11 -2.38
CA LEU A 59 -4.58 0.86 -3.60
C LEU A 59 -3.27 0.43 -4.24
N ASP A 60 -2.29 0.07 -3.41
CA ASP A 60 -0.93 -0.24 -3.85
C ASP A 60 -0.20 -1.08 -2.81
N PHE A 61 0.81 -1.81 -3.22
CA PHE A 61 1.72 -2.50 -2.32
C PHE A 61 3.13 -2.60 -2.90
N GLU A 62 4.11 -2.63 -2.03
CA GLU A 62 5.53 -2.77 -2.40
C GLU A 62 6.25 -3.64 -1.36
N PHE A 63 7.23 -4.42 -1.81
CA PHE A 63 8.18 -5.09 -0.93
C PHE A 63 9.44 -4.25 -0.76
N ASN A 64 10.13 -4.41 0.37
CA ASN A 64 11.52 -3.98 0.43
C ASN A 64 12.39 -4.87 -0.48
N ASP A 65 13.64 -4.44 -0.75
CA ASP A 65 14.55 -5.14 -1.67
C ASP A 65 14.74 -6.62 -1.35
N SER A 66 14.72 -6.99 -0.08
CA SER A 66 14.92 -8.38 0.35
C SER A 66 13.63 -9.22 0.33
N GLY A 67 12.46 -8.59 0.18
CA GLY A 67 11.17 -9.27 0.33
C GLY A 67 10.82 -9.64 1.78
N SER A 68 11.59 -9.16 2.77
CA SER A 68 11.35 -9.45 4.19
C SER A 68 10.29 -8.55 4.83
N ALA A 69 9.82 -7.54 4.11
CA ALA A 69 8.71 -6.68 4.51
C ALA A 69 7.85 -6.32 3.30
N ILE A 70 6.54 -6.27 3.52
CA ILE A 70 5.56 -5.76 2.57
C ILE A 70 4.89 -4.52 3.14
N TYR A 71 4.66 -3.53 2.31
CA TYR A 71 3.99 -2.27 2.60
C TYR A 71 2.72 -2.21 1.77
N ILE A 72 1.59 -1.85 2.40
CA ILE A 72 0.29 -1.83 1.74
C ILE A 72 -0.36 -0.48 1.99
N LEU A 73 -0.62 0.27 0.92
CA LEU A 73 -1.39 1.50 0.98
C LEU A 73 -2.87 1.15 0.96
N ALA A 74 -3.57 1.53 2.00
CA ALA A 74 -5.00 1.34 2.10
C ALA A 74 -5.72 2.64 2.48
N GLN A 75 -6.98 2.75 2.04
CA GLN A 75 -7.87 3.86 2.38
C GLN A 75 -9.26 3.37 2.72
N THR A 76 -10.01 4.21 3.46
CA THR A 76 -11.44 4.00 3.66
C THR A 76 -12.22 4.98 2.80
N THR A 77 -13.26 4.50 2.13
CA THR A 77 -14.20 5.35 1.41
C THR A 77 -15.52 5.40 2.18
N THR A 78 -16.04 6.59 2.48
CA THR A 78 -17.35 6.73 3.12
C THR A 78 -18.42 6.74 2.04
N PRO A 79 -19.32 5.75 1.96
CA PRO A 79 -20.39 5.73 0.96
C PRO A 79 -21.30 6.96 1.10
N GLY A 80 -21.49 7.69 0.02
CA GLY A 80 -22.46 8.79 -0.07
C GLY A 80 -22.01 10.13 0.46
N ASN A 81 -20.74 10.30 0.75
CA ASN A 81 -20.18 11.58 1.17
C ASN A 81 -18.98 11.93 0.29
N ASP A 82 -19.23 12.58 -0.83
CA ASP A 82 -18.19 13.05 -1.77
C ASP A 82 -17.23 14.09 -1.12
N THR A 83 -17.52 14.48 0.12
CA THR A 83 -16.66 15.32 0.98
C THR A 83 -16.05 14.54 2.14
N GLY A 84 -16.25 13.21 2.20
CA GLY A 84 -15.84 12.36 3.31
C GLY A 84 -14.33 12.14 3.32
N TYR A 85 -13.74 12.53 4.43
CA TYR A 85 -12.34 12.30 4.77
C TYR A 85 -12.01 10.81 4.68
N SER A 86 -11.35 10.40 3.61
CA SER A 86 -10.78 9.06 3.54
C SER A 86 -9.57 9.02 4.48
N LYS A 87 -9.59 8.09 5.42
CA LYS A 87 -8.38 7.78 6.19
C LYS A 87 -7.51 6.91 5.30
N SER A 88 -6.28 7.36 5.10
CA SER A 88 -5.30 6.60 4.31
C SER A 88 -4.08 6.33 5.15
N ALA A 89 -3.54 5.13 5.03
CA ALA A 89 -2.32 4.74 5.71
C ALA A 89 -1.52 3.74 4.89
N ILE A 90 -0.21 3.73 5.09
CA ILE A 90 0.67 2.66 4.64
C ILE A 90 0.91 1.74 5.84
N PHE A 91 0.56 0.48 5.68
CA PHE A 91 0.74 -0.58 6.66
C PHE A 91 2.01 -1.34 6.35
N GLN A 92 2.82 -1.57 7.36
CA GLN A 92 4.03 -2.39 7.27
C GLN A 92 3.80 -3.74 7.93
N TYR A 93 4.12 -4.79 7.21
CA TYR A 93 4.17 -6.16 7.70
C TYR A 93 5.53 -6.77 7.42
N ASN A 94 6.07 -7.50 8.39
CA ASN A 94 7.24 -8.34 8.17
C ASN A 94 6.81 -9.74 7.73
N THR A 95 7.63 -10.40 6.93
CA THR A 95 7.44 -11.79 6.49
C THR A 95 8.45 -12.70 7.18
N ALA A 96 8.10 -13.94 7.48
CA ALA A 96 9.04 -14.90 8.11
C ALA A 96 10.11 -15.40 7.13
N ALA A 97 9.80 -15.41 5.85
CA ALA A 97 10.74 -15.69 4.76
C ALA A 97 10.53 -14.67 3.64
N ASN A 98 11.55 -14.42 2.82
CA ASN A 98 11.49 -13.44 1.76
C ASN A 98 10.33 -13.72 0.80
N TYR A 99 9.48 -12.71 0.58
CA TYR A 99 8.28 -12.76 -0.27
C TYR A 99 7.17 -13.73 0.18
N ASP A 100 7.27 -14.29 1.40
CA ASP A 100 6.25 -15.19 1.95
C ASP A 100 5.13 -14.40 2.64
N ILE A 101 4.12 -13.98 1.88
CA ILE A 101 2.98 -13.24 2.44
C ILE A 101 2.00 -14.12 3.24
N SER A 102 2.19 -15.44 3.28
CA SER A 102 1.40 -16.34 4.15
C SER A 102 1.76 -16.19 5.63
N SER A 103 2.92 -15.59 5.90
CA SER A 103 3.52 -15.45 7.23
C SER A 103 3.60 -14.00 7.71
N VAL A 104 2.78 -13.08 7.15
CA VAL A 104 2.83 -11.66 7.49
C VAL A 104 2.53 -11.39 8.95
N GLN A 105 3.33 -10.53 9.55
CA GLN A 105 3.19 -10.04 10.93
C GLN A 105 3.16 -8.51 10.91
N PHE A 106 2.11 -7.95 11.48
CA PHE A 106 1.97 -6.50 11.56
C PHE A 106 3.10 -5.87 12.36
N LYS A 107 3.70 -4.83 11.80
CA LYS A 107 4.76 -4.07 12.43
C LYS A 107 4.29 -2.69 12.89
N GLY A 108 3.50 -2.03 12.05
CA GLY A 108 3.00 -0.70 12.33
C GLY A 108 2.35 -0.07 11.10
N ARG A 109 1.86 1.15 11.27
CA ARG A 109 1.30 1.94 10.17
C ARG A 109 1.75 3.38 10.24
N TRP A 110 1.88 3.99 9.07
CA TRP A 110 2.08 5.42 8.91
C TRP A 110 0.82 6.03 8.29
N ASN A 111 0.18 6.94 9.01
CA ASN A 111 -0.98 7.65 8.48
C ASN A 111 -0.49 8.65 7.42
N VAL A 112 -1.02 8.53 6.21
CA VAL A 112 -0.76 9.51 5.16
C VAL A 112 -1.56 10.75 5.51
N VAL A 113 -0.92 11.71 6.19
CA VAL A 113 -1.54 12.98 6.58
C VAL A 113 -1.20 13.99 5.49
N PHE A 114 -2.23 14.57 4.89
CA PHE A 114 -2.07 15.74 4.01
C PHE A 114 -1.98 16.99 4.84
N ASP A 115 -1.16 17.93 4.39
CA ASP A 115 -0.92 19.21 5.07
C ASP A 115 -2.26 19.92 5.35
N PRO A 116 -2.65 20.09 6.63
CA PRO A 116 -3.88 20.76 6.99
C PRO A 116 -3.83 22.28 6.74
N ASP A 117 -2.65 22.83 6.51
CA ASP A 117 -2.43 24.27 6.32
C ASP A 117 -2.57 24.70 4.84
N ASP A 118 -2.79 23.76 3.92
CA ASP A 118 -3.15 24.10 2.54
C ASP A 118 -4.62 24.51 2.51
N ASP A 119 -4.90 25.82 2.47
CA ASP A 119 -6.23 26.49 2.45
C ASP A 119 -7.18 25.97 1.34
N HIS A 120 -6.72 25.06 0.55
CA HIS A 120 -7.48 24.34 -0.45
C HIS A 120 -7.80 22.95 0.09
N ALA A 121 -8.87 22.87 0.88
CA ALA A 121 -9.37 21.69 1.60
C ALA A 121 -9.77 20.47 0.71
N GLY A 122 -9.09 20.27 -0.37
CA GLY A 122 -9.15 19.05 -1.17
C GLY A 122 -8.22 18.01 -0.59
N ILE A 123 -8.75 17.08 0.18
CA ILE A 123 -8.01 15.94 0.68
C ILE A 123 -7.60 15.11 -0.52
N GLY A 124 -6.32 15.17 -0.87
CA GLY A 124 -5.78 14.33 -1.92
C GLY A 124 -5.92 12.86 -1.54
N ILE A 125 -6.50 12.08 -2.42
CA ILE A 125 -6.58 10.64 -2.26
C ILE A 125 -5.23 10.07 -2.71
N PRO A 126 -4.48 9.33 -1.86
CA PRO A 126 -3.26 8.68 -2.32
C PRO A 126 -3.64 7.57 -3.30
N TYR A 127 -2.89 7.46 -4.38
CA TYR A 127 -3.11 6.46 -5.42
C TYR A 127 -2.00 5.43 -5.50
N GLY A 128 -0.83 5.78 -5.02
CA GLY A 128 0.32 4.89 -5.04
C GLY A 128 1.46 5.45 -4.21
N PHE A 129 2.43 4.61 -3.95
CA PHE A 129 3.66 5.00 -3.29
C PHE A 129 4.84 4.20 -3.87
N ALA A 130 6.05 4.68 -3.65
CA ALA A 130 7.26 3.96 -3.99
C ALA A 130 8.40 4.35 -3.05
N PHE A 131 9.28 3.39 -2.77
CA PHE A 131 10.55 3.69 -2.11
C PHE A 131 11.64 3.99 -3.14
N SER A 132 12.62 4.80 -2.75
CA SER A 132 13.87 4.89 -3.50
C SER A 132 14.63 3.56 -3.43
N ALA A 133 15.52 3.31 -4.37
CA ALA A 133 16.35 2.10 -4.40
C ALA A 133 17.18 1.89 -3.12
N SER A 134 17.47 2.94 -2.35
CA SER A 134 18.14 2.82 -1.05
C SER A 134 17.18 2.60 0.12
N GLY A 135 15.89 2.65 -0.12
CA GLY A 135 14.87 2.64 0.93
C GLY A 135 14.81 3.90 1.80
N MET A 136 15.67 4.91 1.55
CA MET A 136 15.80 6.10 2.39
C MET A 136 14.79 7.20 2.08
N LYS A 137 14.03 7.05 1.00
CA LYS A 137 12.97 7.98 0.61
C LYS A 137 11.71 7.22 0.29
N LEU A 138 10.59 7.81 0.68
CA LEU A 138 9.24 7.40 0.33
C LEU A 138 8.61 8.48 -0.53
N PHE A 139 8.04 8.08 -1.65
CA PHE A 139 7.25 8.94 -2.54
C PHE A 139 5.79 8.51 -2.45
N VAL A 140 4.88 9.46 -2.26
CA VAL A 140 3.44 9.20 -2.27
C VAL A 140 2.79 10.08 -3.30
N THR A 141 2.10 9.46 -4.25
CA THR A 141 1.35 10.16 -5.31
C THR A 141 -0.11 10.33 -4.90
N ASN A 142 -0.61 11.54 -4.99
CA ASN A 142 -1.97 11.90 -4.61
C ASN A 142 -2.71 12.51 -5.79
N LEU A 143 -4.00 12.15 -5.96
CA LEU A 143 -4.93 12.96 -6.72
C LEU A 143 -5.53 14.02 -5.79
N ARG A 144 -5.49 15.26 -6.19
CA ARG A 144 -6.19 16.34 -5.49
C ARG A 144 -7.68 16.30 -5.83
N GLY A 145 -8.52 16.33 -4.80
CA GLY A 145 -9.97 16.25 -4.93
C GLY A 145 -10.61 17.39 -5.70
N VAL A 146 -11.78 17.11 -6.13
CA VAL A 146 -12.67 17.72 -7.12
C VAL A 146 -13.25 19.06 -6.65
N ASP A 147 -12.50 20.13 -6.71
CA ASP A 147 -13.08 21.46 -6.73
C ASP A 147 -12.54 22.22 -7.95
N GLY A 148 -13.22 22.03 -9.06
CA GLY A 148 -13.41 22.88 -10.26
C GLY A 148 -12.24 23.57 -10.92
N ASP A 149 -11.23 23.98 -10.22
CA ASP A 149 -10.12 24.77 -10.74
C ASP A 149 -8.76 24.26 -10.26
N ASN A 150 -8.01 23.68 -11.18
CA ASN A 150 -6.62 23.24 -11.06
C ASN A 150 -6.37 21.95 -10.23
N GLN A 151 -6.78 20.84 -10.80
CA GLN A 151 -6.32 19.53 -10.40
C GLN A 151 -4.80 19.40 -10.64
N HIS A 152 -4.01 19.44 -9.59
CA HIS A 152 -2.61 19.15 -9.68
C HIS A 152 -2.33 17.85 -8.92
N ASP A 153 -2.10 16.77 -9.69
CA ASP A 153 -1.52 15.57 -9.13
C ASP A 153 -0.18 15.92 -8.50
N ARG A 154 0.06 15.47 -7.29
CA ARG A 154 1.30 15.76 -6.56
C ARG A 154 1.95 14.46 -6.15
N THR A 155 3.27 14.46 -6.22
CA THR A 155 4.09 13.45 -5.56
C THR A 155 4.82 14.13 -4.40
N ASN A 156 4.57 13.66 -3.20
CA ASN A 156 5.27 14.10 -2.00
C ASN A 156 6.46 13.19 -1.73
N GLU A 157 7.59 13.78 -1.43
CA GLU A 157 8.81 13.08 -1.04
C GLU A 157 9.00 13.19 0.47
N TYR A 158 9.24 12.05 1.13
CA TYR A 158 9.55 11.95 2.55
C TYR A 158 10.93 11.33 2.72
N ASN A 159 11.80 11.97 3.51
CA ASN A 159 13.07 11.38 3.91
C ASN A 159 12.83 10.48 5.13
N LEU A 160 13.32 9.26 5.07
CA LEU A 160 13.19 8.28 6.13
C LEU A 160 14.48 8.27 7.00
N GLU A 161 14.32 7.98 8.28
CA GLU A 161 15.46 7.91 9.22
C GLU A 161 16.31 6.66 8.99
N CYS A 162 15.73 5.61 8.43
CA CYS A 162 16.40 4.37 8.06
C CYS A 162 15.76 3.75 6.82
N PRO A 163 16.46 2.86 6.10
CA PRO A 163 15.91 2.21 4.92
C PRO A 163 14.58 1.52 5.22
N TYR A 164 13.54 1.89 4.45
CA TYR A 164 12.18 1.34 4.56
C TYR A 164 11.49 1.55 5.93
N GLY A 165 12.04 2.36 6.81
CA GLY A 165 11.51 2.62 8.15
C GLY A 165 10.40 3.67 8.15
N ILE A 166 9.17 3.28 7.83
CA ILE A 166 8.02 4.21 7.86
C ILE A 166 7.39 4.33 9.25
N TYR A 167 7.66 3.39 10.14
CA TYR A 167 7.12 3.36 11.50
C TYR A 167 8.22 3.39 12.56
N GLU A 168 9.17 2.49 12.49
CA GLU A 168 10.32 2.40 13.38
C GLU A 168 11.56 1.95 12.61
N CYS A 169 12.70 2.52 12.96
CA CYS A 169 13.98 1.99 12.53
C CYS A 169 14.30 0.74 13.35
N THR A 170 14.22 -0.43 12.73
CA THR A 170 14.75 -1.65 13.37
C THR A 170 16.27 -1.65 13.24
N SER A 171 16.93 -1.50 14.36
CA SER A 171 18.40 -1.69 14.48
C SER A 171 18.77 -3.16 14.30
#